data_6c78775ef192290c1ac0db6764fe477c
#
_entry.id   6c78775ef192290c1ac0db6764fe477c
#
_cell.length_a   1.000
_cell.length_b   1.000
_cell.length_c   1.000
_cell.angle_alpha   90.00
_cell.angle_beta   90.00
_cell.angle_gamma   90.00
#
_symmetry.space_group_name_H-M   'P 1'
#
loop_
_entity.id
_entity.type
_entity.pdbx_description
1 polymer ?
#
loop_
_entity_poly.entity_id
_entity_poly.type
_entity_poly.pdbx_seq_one_letter_code
_entity_poly.pdbx_strand_id
1 'polypeptide(L)'
;MLLVAVVGAGTDVGRVASLFLKQQKVIKTLALYDDHPEHNVCGVANDLAHIDTSSEIEAYQGKMFLKDALHDADVVLICGGCCIQPPCCNSLDRDLFFYNMQHVRTSTLACAQFCPQAILAVQTPPVDCNYALCAHTLKVAGVYDKRKVLGVNAINAMRANQLFCSITGADPSKNQTPVICGTGRCTRVPVFSAAKAGNFPQTQVDCLTRLVREADEIICKVKSNTEQGHLSIGFSTARCVINIMRGLFEGPTFIDSALVEQGDPGKCYGMPVCATPITVGKNGVEGYAVPNLNEFEKRLLEDSKCDLEDMLNLGRCYAVGDEYYLHPQKTCPCIEWRPCQICEPKKAVKQK
;
A
#
# COMPACT_ATOMS: atom_id res chain seq x y z
N MET A 1 0.80 -24.99 6.02
CA MET A 1 0.66 -23.91 7.02
C MET A 1 1.76 -22.89 6.75
N LEU A 2 1.45 -21.61 6.83
CA LEU A 2 2.30 -20.51 6.34
C LEU A 2 3.02 -19.81 7.50
N LEU A 3 4.21 -19.29 7.21
CA LEU A 3 4.90 -18.28 8.01
C LEU A 3 4.62 -16.89 7.39
N VAL A 4 4.03 -16.02 8.18
CA VAL A 4 3.73 -14.63 7.79
C VAL A 4 4.54 -13.68 8.65
N ALA A 5 5.37 -12.85 8.01
CA ALA A 5 6.12 -11.81 8.71
C ALA A 5 5.46 -10.44 8.53
N VAL A 6 5.30 -9.70 9.64
CA VAL A 6 4.80 -8.32 9.65
C VAL A 6 5.94 -7.40 10.05
N VAL A 7 6.46 -6.65 9.09
CA VAL A 7 7.53 -5.66 9.29
C VAL A 7 6.90 -4.29 9.55
N GLY A 8 7.12 -3.76 10.77
CA GLY A 8 6.42 -2.60 11.29
C GLY A 8 5.21 -2.98 12.16
N ALA A 9 5.26 -4.16 12.79
CA ALA A 9 4.16 -4.70 13.59
C ALA A 9 3.84 -3.86 14.85
N GLY A 10 4.76 -3.03 15.30
CA GLY A 10 4.54 -2.12 16.42
C GLY A 10 3.79 -0.84 16.07
N THR A 11 3.63 -0.51 14.77
CA THR A 11 2.84 0.63 14.31
C THR A 11 1.34 0.37 14.51
N ASP A 12 0.53 1.44 14.53
CA ASP A 12 -0.92 1.29 14.70
C ASP A 12 -1.57 0.43 13.60
N VAL A 13 -1.11 0.59 12.35
CA VAL A 13 -1.56 -0.26 11.23
C VAL A 13 -1.10 -1.69 11.42
N GLY A 14 0.17 -1.89 11.82
CA GLY A 14 0.76 -3.21 12.05
C GLY A 14 0.06 -3.99 13.17
N ARG A 15 -0.25 -3.31 14.29
CA ARG A 15 -1.01 -3.91 15.42
C ARG A 15 -2.38 -4.41 14.99
N VAL A 16 -3.14 -3.56 14.28
CA VAL A 16 -4.47 -3.94 13.79
C VAL A 16 -4.37 -5.06 12.77
N ALA A 17 -3.44 -4.99 11.81
CA ALA A 17 -3.24 -6.05 10.83
C ALA A 17 -2.88 -7.37 11.51
N SER A 18 -1.96 -7.35 12.47
CA SER A 18 -1.53 -8.54 13.23
C SER A 18 -2.66 -9.18 14.01
N LEU A 19 -3.57 -8.38 14.60
CA LEU A 19 -4.77 -8.88 15.28
C LEU A 19 -5.66 -9.72 14.38
N PHE A 20 -5.92 -9.27 13.15
CA PHE A 20 -6.74 -10.01 12.18
C PHE A 20 -6.00 -11.22 11.58
N LEU A 21 -4.68 -11.11 11.41
CA LEU A 21 -3.84 -12.22 10.94
C LEU A 21 -3.76 -13.34 11.98
N LYS A 22 -3.63 -13.01 13.26
CA LYS A 22 -3.60 -13.99 14.38
C LYS A 22 -4.78 -14.96 14.37
N GLN A 23 -5.94 -14.53 13.87
CA GLN A 23 -7.17 -15.33 13.81
C GLN A 23 -7.19 -16.35 12.65
N GLN A 24 -6.19 -16.32 11.77
CA GLN A 24 -6.21 -17.14 10.55
C GLN A 24 -5.60 -18.52 10.81
N LYS A 25 -6.41 -19.58 10.67
CA LYS A 25 -6.01 -20.97 10.92
C LYS A 25 -4.88 -21.47 9.97
N VAL A 26 -4.73 -20.83 8.82
CA VAL A 26 -3.71 -21.18 7.82
C VAL A 26 -2.32 -20.70 8.23
N ILE A 27 -2.21 -19.73 9.13
CA ILE A 27 -0.94 -19.25 9.68
C ILE A 27 -0.46 -20.23 10.76
N LYS A 28 0.73 -20.79 10.55
CA LYS A 28 1.45 -21.53 11.57
C LYS A 28 2.18 -20.57 12.50
N THR A 29 3.00 -19.69 11.92
CA THR A 29 3.81 -18.73 12.65
C THR A 29 3.54 -17.32 12.14
N LEU A 30 3.22 -16.41 13.06
CA LEU A 30 3.11 -14.96 12.80
C LEU A 30 4.32 -14.28 13.45
N ALA A 31 5.31 -13.92 12.61
CA ALA A 31 6.52 -13.23 13.02
C ALA A 31 6.29 -11.71 13.01
N LEU A 32 6.38 -11.08 14.17
CA LEU A 32 6.17 -9.65 14.36
C LEU A 32 7.52 -8.95 14.53
N TYR A 33 7.84 -8.04 13.63
CA TYR A 33 9.10 -7.30 13.67
C TYR A 33 8.87 -5.79 13.73
N ASP A 34 9.67 -5.10 14.55
CA ASP A 34 9.82 -3.65 14.51
C ASP A 34 11.21 -3.24 15.00
N ASP A 35 11.80 -2.21 14.40
CA ASP A 35 13.11 -1.69 14.82
C ASP A 35 13.02 -0.33 15.51
N HIS A 36 11.83 0.28 15.54
CA HIS A 36 11.64 1.56 16.21
C HIS A 36 11.62 1.37 17.75
N PRO A 37 12.43 2.12 18.51
CA PRO A 37 12.58 1.89 19.95
C PRO A 37 11.30 2.14 20.75
N GLU A 38 10.40 3.00 20.26
CA GLU A 38 9.12 3.30 20.92
C GLU A 38 8.01 2.29 20.57
N HIS A 39 8.22 1.46 19.56
CA HIS A 39 7.29 0.44 19.15
C HIS A 39 7.59 -0.86 19.92
N ASN A 40 6.89 -1.08 21.03
CA ASN A 40 7.06 -2.29 21.83
C ASN A 40 6.40 -3.50 21.14
N VAL A 41 7.07 -4.08 20.14
CA VAL A 41 6.54 -5.24 19.40
C VAL A 41 6.46 -6.48 20.28
N CYS A 42 7.34 -6.63 21.27
CA CYS A 42 7.27 -7.73 22.24
C CYS A 42 6.00 -7.65 23.09
N GLY A 43 5.61 -6.44 23.48
CA GLY A 43 4.33 -6.22 24.19
C GLY A 43 3.12 -6.55 23.31
N VAL A 44 3.15 -6.14 22.04
CA VAL A 44 2.10 -6.48 21.06
C VAL A 44 1.99 -8.00 20.89
N ALA A 45 3.11 -8.69 20.72
CA ALA A 45 3.12 -10.15 20.58
C ALA A 45 2.58 -10.86 21.83
N ASN A 46 2.96 -10.39 23.01
CA ASN A 46 2.48 -10.95 24.27
C ASN A 46 0.96 -10.77 24.41
N ASP A 47 0.42 -9.60 24.09
CA ASP A 47 -1.03 -9.35 24.10
C ASP A 47 -1.76 -10.29 23.13
N LEU A 48 -1.28 -10.38 21.88
CA LEU A 48 -1.86 -11.26 20.86
C LEU A 48 -1.72 -12.76 21.20
N ALA A 49 -0.73 -13.16 21.99
CA ALA A 49 -0.55 -14.54 22.41
C ALA A 49 -1.66 -15.04 23.34
N HIS A 50 -2.42 -14.14 23.99
CA HIS A 50 -3.59 -14.50 24.79
C HIS A 50 -4.84 -14.88 23.95
N ILE A 51 -4.79 -14.65 22.64
CA ILE A 51 -5.87 -15.05 21.73
C ILE A 51 -5.77 -16.55 21.46
N ASP A 52 -6.82 -17.29 21.78
CA ASP A 52 -6.92 -18.75 21.76
C ASP A 52 -7.01 -19.34 20.33
N THR A 53 -6.02 -19.03 19.51
CA THR A 53 -5.86 -19.57 18.14
C THR A 53 -4.60 -20.40 18.01
N SER A 54 -4.58 -21.31 17.04
CA SER A 54 -3.48 -22.27 16.84
C SER A 54 -2.19 -21.66 16.28
N SER A 55 -2.21 -20.40 15.80
CA SER A 55 -1.01 -19.75 15.27
C SER A 55 -0.05 -19.37 16.40
N GLU A 56 1.21 -19.69 16.23
CA GLU A 56 2.29 -19.25 17.12
C GLU A 56 2.65 -17.78 16.80
N ILE A 57 3.03 -17.02 17.83
CA ILE A 57 3.53 -15.65 17.65
C ILE A 57 4.97 -15.56 18.09
N GLU A 58 5.79 -14.96 17.24
CA GLU A 58 7.17 -14.64 17.53
C GLU A 58 7.39 -13.12 17.44
N ALA A 59 8.18 -12.57 18.35
CA ALA A 59 8.46 -11.14 18.40
C ALA A 59 9.95 -10.86 18.21
N TYR A 60 10.25 -9.92 17.34
CA TYR A 60 11.60 -9.54 16.96
C TYR A 60 11.75 -8.01 17.05
N GLN A 61 12.41 -7.53 18.12
CA GLN A 61 12.62 -6.10 18.36
C GLN A 61 14.04 -5.68 18.01
N GLY A 62 14.17 -4.74 17.09
CA GLY A 62 15.44 -4.12 16.72
C GLY A 62 16.13 -4.71 15.50
N LYS A 63 17.04 -3.92 14.90
CA LYS A 63 17.61 -4.19 13.57
C LYS A 63 18.32 -5.53 13.43
N MET A 64 18.92 -6.03 14.52
CA MET A 64 19.66 -7.30 14.51
C MET A 64 18.79 -8.50 14.22
N PHE A 65 17.48 -8.43 14.54
CA PHE A 65 16.55 -9.55 14.46
C PHE A 65 15.70 -9.56 13.17
N LEU A 66 15.93 -8.62 12.24
CA LEU A 66 15.20 -8.59 10.97
C LEU A 66 15.39 -9.88 10.16
N LYS A 67 16.62 -10.43 10.18
CA LYS A 67 16.93 -11.71 9.54
C LYS A 67 16.06 -12.83 10.09
N ASP A 68 15.99 -12.94 11.41
CA ASP A 68 15.30 -14.05 12.08
C ASP A 68 13.77 -13.94 11.84
N ALA A 69 13.24 -12.71 11.85
CA ALA A 69 11.83 -12.45 11.55
C ALA A 69 11.42 -12.82 10.11
N LEU A 70 12.34 -12.75 9.15
CA LEU A 70 12.07 -12.97 7.73
C LEU A 70 12.45 -14.38 7.24
N HIS A 71 13.21 -15.15 8.05
CA HIS A 71 13.73 -16.44 7.62
C HIS A 71 12.59 -17.38 7.23
N ASP A 72 12.63 -17.84 5.97
CA ASP A 72 11.64 -18.77 5.38
C ASP A 72 10.18 -18.25 5.39
N ALA A 73 9.98 -16.93 5.45
CA ALA A 73 8.63 -16.37 5.34
C ALA A 73 7.99 -16.65 3.97
N ASP A 74 6.72 -17.06 3.97
CA ASP A 74 5.92 -17.24 2.75
C ASP A 74 5.30 -15.92 2.27
N VAL A 75 4.89 -15.07 3.23
CA VAL A 75 4.31 -13.75 2.96
C VAL A 75 4.93 -12.73 3.90
N VAL A 76 5.36 -11.61 3.35
CA VAL A 76 5.89 -10.49 4.12
C VAL A 76 5.01 -9.26 3.89
N LEU A 77 4.43 -8.74 4.98
CA LEU A 77 3.75 -7.44 5.00
C LEU A 77 4.74 -6.37 5.47
N ILE A 78 5.03 -5.39 4.61
CA ILE A 78 5.84 -4.21 4.95
C ILE A 78 4.88 -3.06 5.22
N CYS A 79 4.65 -2.72 6.50
CA CYS A 79 3.70 -1.69 6.94
C CYS A 79 4.25 -0.72 8.00
N GLY A 80 5.55 -0.77 8.23
CA GLY A 80 6.24 0.16 9.12
C GLY A 80 6.43 1.55 8.52
N GLY A 81 7.06 2.43 9.28
CA GLY A 81 7.40 3.78 8.88
C GLY A 81 6.44 4.84 9.42
N CYS A 82 6.67 6.09 9.04
CA CYS A 82 5.88 7.24 9.44
C CYS A 82 4.57 7.29 8.66
N CYS A 83 3.46 7.46 9.35
CA CYS A 83 2.13 7.62 8.74
C CYS A 83 1.56 9.04 8.93
N ILE A 84 2.28 9.92 9.60
CA ILE A 84 1.80 11.28 9.89
C ILE A 84 1.90 12.10 8.61
N GLN A 85 0.77 12.56 8.13
CA GLN A 85 0.72 13.52 7.03
C GLN A 85 0.58 14.93 7.61
N PRO A 86 1.51 15.85 7.30
CA PRO A 86 1.28 17.27 7.52
C PRO A 86 0.11 17.79 6.64
N PRO A 87 -0.49 18.94 6.93
CA PRO A 87 -1.77 19.37 6.36
C PRO A 87 -1.76 19.92 4.93
N CYS A 88 -0.80 19.64 4.10
CA CYS A 88 -0.82 20.08 2.69
C CYS A 88 -0.61 18.97 1.65
N CYS A 89 -1.27 19.15 0.48
CA CYS A 89 -1.39 18.24 -0.66
C CYS A 89 -0.05 17.86 -1.32
N ASN A 90 0.03 17.26 -2.37
CA ASN A 90 1.07 16.78 -3.33
C ASN A 90 2.59 16.79 -2.95
N SER A 91 3.11 17.77 -2.21
CA SER A 91 4.50 17.77 -1.67
C SER A 91 4.70 16.71 -0.60
N LEU A 92 3.65 16.28 0.03
CA LEU A 92 3.59 15.40 1.18
C LEU A 92 3.90 13.95 0.88
N ASP A 93 3.41 13.42 -0.24
CA ASP A 93 3.70 12.05 -0.62
C ASP A 93 5.21 11.90 -0.88
N ARG A 94 5.87 12.92 -1.40
CA ARG A 94 7.33 12.93 -1.57
C ARG A 94 8.06 13.00 -0.24
N ASP A 95 7.66 13.91 0.65
CA ASP A 95 8.29 14.04 1.98
C ASP A 95 8.10 12.74 2.78
N LEU A 96 6.90 12.19 2.76
CA LEU A 96 6.59 10.92 3.40
C LEU A 96 7.40 9.76 2.80
N PHE A 97 7.65 9.77 1.49
CA PHE A 97 8.53 8.81 0.85
C PHE A 97 9.96 8.89 1.41
N PHE A 98 10.53 10.09 1.55
CA PHE A 98 11.89 10.25 2.09
C PHE A 98 12.01 9.77 3.54
N TYR A 99 10.96 9.91 4.35
CA TYR A 99 10.94 9.34 5.70
C TYR A 99 10.89 7.80 5.69
N ASN A 100 10.18 7.21 4.75
CA ASN A 100 9.86 5.79 4.76
C ASN A 100 10.77 4.93 3.87
N MET A 101 11.41 5.52 2.85
CA MET A 101 12.15 4.78 1.84
C MET A 101 13.24 3.88 2.41
N GLN A 102 13.96 4.34 3.45
CA GLN A 102 15.05 3.57 4.05
C GLN A 102 14.52 2.31 4.74
N HIS A 103 13.40 2.43 5.47
CA HIS A 103 12.73 1.29 6.08
C HIS A 103 12.32 0.25 5.04
N VAL A 104 11.64 0.69 3.97
CA VAL A 104 11.19 -0.20 2.89
C VAL A 104 12.37 -0.84 2.16
N ARG A 105 13.41 -0.06 1.82
CA ARG A 105 14.60 -0.58 1.14
C ARG A 105 15.34 -1.62 1.97
N THR A 106 15.59 -1.33 3.25
CA THR A 106 16.27 -2.26 4.17
C THR A 106 15.48 -3.55 4.31
N SER A 107 14.18 -3.45 4.51
CA SER A 107 13.28 -4.62 4.61
C SER A 107 13.28 -5.44 3.31
N THR A 108 13.24 -4.77 2.17
CA THR A 108 13.28 -5.44 0.85
C THR A 108 14.60 -6.17 0.59
N LEU A 109 15.74 -5.56 0.93
CA LEU A 109 17.05 -6.21 0.80
C LEU A 109 17.15 -7.44 1.71
N ALA A 110 16.62 -7.36 2.93
CA ALA A 110 16.56 -8.50 3.82
C ALA A 110 15.64 -9.61 3.26
N CYS A 111 14.49 -9.26 2.68
CA CYS A 111 13.64 -10.24 1.99
C CYS A 111 14.36 -10.92 0.82
N ALA A 112 15.10 -10.14 0.02
CA ALA A 112 15.88 -10.70 -1.10
C ALA A 112 16.91 -11.76 -0.65
N GLN A 113 17.43 -11.60 0.56
CA GLN A 113 18.45 -12.48 1.13
C GLN A 113 17.87 -13.69 1.88
N PHE A 114 16.82 -13.47 2.68
CA PHE A 114 16.36 -14.47 3.66
C PHE A 114 15.04 -15.16 3.30
N CYS A 115 14.22 -14.53 2.43
CA CYS A 115 12.98 -15.12 1.92
C CYS A 115 12.70 -14.73 0.45
N PRO A 116 13.61 -15.01 -0.50
CA PRO A 116 13.49 -14.55 -1.90
C PRO A 116 12.26 -15.09 -2.63
N GLN A 117 11.59 -16.10 -2.08
CA GLN A 117 10.40 -16.70 -2.65
C GLN A 117 9.10 -16.16 -2.02
N ALA A 118 9.19 -15.32 -0.99
CA ALA A 118 8.03 -14.75 -0.33
C ALA A 118 7.20 -13.83 -1.26
N ILE A 119 5.90 -13.75 -1.01
CA ILE A 119 5.08 -12.69 -1.57
C ILE A 119 5.20 -11.45 -0.68
N LEU A 120 5.59 -10.33 -1.28
CA LEU A 120 5.76 -9.06 -0.59
C LEU A 120 4.54 -8.17 -0.80
N ALA A 121 3.85 -7.83 0.28
CA ALA A 121 2.76 -6.88 0.32
C ALA A 121 3.26 -5.55 0.90
N VAL A 122 3.40 -4.52 0.07
CA VAL A 122 3.90 -3.21 0.46
C VAL A 122 2.74 -2.31 0.84
N GLN A 123 2.64 -1.95 2.12
CA GLN A 123 1.61 -1.05 2.67
C GLN A 123 2.18 0.29 3.13
N THR A 124 3.48 0.36 3.42
CA THR A 124 4.13 1.61 3.87
C THR A 124 3.85 2.76 2.90
N PRO A 125 3.24 3.87 3.35
CA PRO A 125 2.93 5.01 2.49
C PRO A 125 4.18 5.82 2.14
N PRO A 126 4.21 6.50 0.97
CA PRO A 126 3.27 6.40 -0.13
C PRO A 126 3.49 5.09 -0.91
N VAL A 127 2.43 4.30 -1.06
CA VAL A 127 2.54 2.94 -1.60
C VAL A 127 3.03 2.93 -3.05
N ASP A 128 2.65 3.91 -3.87
CA ASP A 128 3.06 3.99 -5.28
C ASP A 128 4.59 4.06 -5.41
N CYS A 129 5.25 4.93 -4.64
CA CYS A 129 6.72 5.05 -4.61
C CYS A 129 7.38 3.82 -3.98
N ASN A 130 6.87 3.38 -2.84
CA ASN A 130 7.47 2.30 -2.06
C ASN A 130 7.33 0.93 -2.74
N TYR A 131 6.26 0.70 -3.50
CA TYR A 131 6.14 -0.46 -4.39
C TYR A 131 7.24 -0.44 -5.46
N ALA A 132 7.44 0.71 -6.14
CA ALA A 132 8.44 0.84 -7.17
C ALA A 132 9.87 0.69 -6.62
N LEU A 133 10.13 1.26 -5.44
CA LEU A 133 11.38 1.08 -4.69
C LEU A 133 11.62 -0.42 -4.39
N CYS A 134 10.62 -1.11 -3.84
CA CYS A 134 10.68 -2.54 -3.52
C CYS A 134 10.96 -3.36 -4.79
N ALA A 135 10.14 -3.22 -5.83
CA ALA A 135 10.26 -3.97 -7.07
C ALA A 135 11.65 -3.76 -7.73
N HIS A 136 12.13 -2.52 -7.76
CA HIS A 136 13.42 -2.22 -8.38
C HIS A 136 14.61 -2.68 -7.53
N THR A 137 14.52 -2.59 -6.21
CA THR A 137 15.52 -3.15 -5.29
C THR A 137 15.68 -4.67 -5.51
N LEU A 138 14.57 -5.41 -5.66
CA LEU A 138 14.62 -6.84 -5.97
C LEU A 138 15.17 -7.12 -7.37
N LYS A 139 14.90 -6.26 -8.36
CA LYS A 139 15.49 -6.34 -9.71
C LYS A 139 17.01 -6.21 -9.64
N VAL A 140 17.52 -5.24 -8.88
CA VAL A 140 18.97 -5.06 -8.66
C VAL A 140 19.58 -6.24 -7.93
N ALA A 141 18.88 -6.82 -6.95
CA ALA A 141 19.30 -8.01 -6.23
C ALA A 141 19.20 -9.31 -7.07
N GLY A 142 18.60 -9.28 -8.27
CA GLY A 142 18.48 -10.44 -9.17
C GLY A 142 17.42 -11.47 -8.77
N VAL A 143 16.51 -11.13 -7.86
CA VAL A 143 15.47 -12.08 -7.34
C VAL A 143 14.04 -11.61 -7.59
N TYR A 144 13.84 -10.62 -8.47
CA TYR A 144 12.52 -10.08 -8.75
C TYR A 144 11.63 -11.05 -9.53
N ASP A 145 10.46 -11.32 -8.98
CA ASP A 145 9.32 -11.94 -9.69
C ASP A 145 8.10 -10.98 -9.57
N LYS A 146 7.63 -10.48 -10.72
CA LYS A 146 6.49 -9.55 -10.77
C LYS A 146 5.20 -10.11 -10.16
N ARG A 147 5.08 -11.42 -10.07
CA ARG A 147 3.93 -12.10 -9.47
C ARG A 147 3.94 -12.06 -7.94
N LYS A 148 5.10 -11.75 -7.34
CA LYS A 148 5.36 -11.84 -5.91
C LYS A 148 5.47 -10.50 -5.20
N VAL A 149 5.33 -9.39 -5.91
CA VAL A 149 5.39 -8.04 -5.32
C VAL A 149 4.11 -7.31 -5.64
N LEU A 150 3.44 -6.80 -4.61
CA LEU A 150 2.22 -6.02 -4.77
C LEU A 150 2.16 -4.86 -3.77
N GLY A 151 1.65 -3.72 -4.23
CA GLY A 151 1.28 -2.59 -3.38
C GLY A 151 -0.16 -2.74 -2.90
N VAL A 152 -0.38 -2.62 -1.59
CA VAL A 152 -1.70 -2.80 -0.99
C VAL A 152 -2.58 -1.58 -1.31
N ASN A 153 -3.67 -1.80 -2.06
CA ASN A 153 -4.66 -0.77 -2.40
C ASN A 153 -6.07 -1.10 -1.86
N ALA A 154 -6.19 -2.14 -1.05
CA ALA A 154 -7.46 -2.66 -0.55
C ALA A 154 -8.30 -1.62 0.21
N ILE A 155 -7.67 -0.66 0.90
CA ILE A 155 -8.37 0.41 1.62
C ILE A 155 -9.18 1.29 0.67
N ASN A 156 -8.65 1.62 -0.49
CA ASN A 156 -9.30 2.51 -1.43
C ASN A 156 -10.52 1.84 -2.10
N ALA A 157 -10.40 0.57 -2.48
CA ALA A 157 -11.52 -0.22 -2.98
C ALA A 157 -12.61 -0.40 -1.89
N MET A 158 -12.22 -0.67 -0.64
CA MET A 158 -13.15 -0.80 0.48
C MET A 158 -13.93 0.51 0.72
N ARG A 159 -13.24 1.66 0.72
CA ARG A 159 -13.86 2.98 0.88
C ARG A 159 -14.81 3.30 -0.27
N ALA A 160 -14.37 3.08 -1.52
CA ALA A 160 -15.22 3.30 -2.70
C ALA A 160 -16.49 2.44 -2.64
N ASN A 161 -16.35 1.16 -2.28
CA ASN A 161 -17.47 0.26 -2.13
C ASN A 161 -18.44 0.69 -1.02
N GLN A 162 -17.91 1.02 0.16
CA GLN A 162 -18.72 1.44 1.30
C GLN A 162 -19.48 2.75 1.02
N LEU A 163 -18.80 3.75 0.46
CA LEU A 163 -19.42 5.04 0.10
C LEU A 163 -20.51 4.87 -0.95
N PHE A 164 -20.26 4.06 -1.98
CA PHE A 164 -21.23 3.75 -3.01
C PHE A 164 -22.47 3.04 -2.42
N CYS A 165 -22.25 2.00 -1.63
CA CYS A 165 -23.33 1.23 -1.01
C CYS A 165 -24.16 2.06 0.00
N SER A 166 -23.53 3.00 0.71
CA SER A 166 -24.26 3.87 1.66
C SER A 166 -25.27 4.79 0.97
N ILE A 167 -25.02 5.17 -0.28
CA ILE A 167 -25.93 6.02 -1.07
C ILE A 167 -26.98 5.20 -1.79
N THR A 168 -26.61 3.99 -2.25
CA THR A 168 -27.51 3.14 -3.04
C THR A 168 -28.41 2.23 -2.22
N GLY A 169 -28.06 2.03 -0.94
CA GLY A 169 -28.68 0.99 -0.11
C GLY A 169 -28.26 -0.43 -0.48
N ALA A 170 -27.27 -0.59 -1.37
CA ALA A 170 -26.74 -1.91 -1.73
C ALA A 170 -25.98 -2.53 -0.56
N ASP A 171 -25.95 -3.86 -0.51
CA ASP A 171 -25.18 -4.60 0.49
C ASP A 171 -23.69 -4.57 0.14
N PRO A 172 -22.82 -3.95 0.98
CA PRO A 172 -21.39 -3.87 0.70
C PRO A 172 -20.69 -5.23 0.57
N SER A 173 -21.26 -6.28 1.17
CA SER A 173 -20.68 -7.63 1.10
C SER A 173 -20.90 -8.30 -0.26
N LYS A 174 -21.87 -7.81 -1.04
CA LYS A 174 -22.27 -8.34 -2.36
C LYS A 174 -21.88 -7.43 -3.52
N ASN A 175 -21.40 -6.23 -3.21
CA ASN A 175 -20.98 -5.24 -4.20
C ASN A 175 -19.46 -5.09 -4.19
N GLN A 176 -18.90 -4.72 -5.33
CA GLN A 176 -17.48 -4.44 -5.50
C GLN A 176 -17.32 -3.17 -6.33
N THR A 177 -16.51 -2.25 -5.84
CA THR A 177 -16.16 -1.01 -6.54
C THR A 177 -14.64 -0.97 -6.65
N PRO A 178 -14.07 -1.39 -7.79
CA PRO A 178 -12.62 -1.38 -7.98
C PRO A 178 -12.07 0.05 -7.96
N VAL A 179 -10.84 0.19 -7.48
CA VAL A 179 -10.06 1.43 -7.62
C VAL A 179 -8.81 1.09 -8.41
N ILE A 180 -8.62 1.77 -9.53
CA ILE A 180 -7.52 1.51 -10.46
C ILE A 180 -6.51 2.66 -10.50
N CYS A 181 -5.48 2.53 -11.32
CA CYS A 181 -4.36 3.42 -11.54
C CYS A 181 -3.35 3.37 -10.39
N GLY A 182 -3.47 4.21 -9.37
CA GLY A 182 -2.55 4.22 -8.23
C GLY A 182 -3.25 4.18 -6.87
N THR A 183 -2.48 4.39 -5.82
CA THR A 183 -2.93 4.33 -4.43
C THR A 183 -3.04 5.70 -3.78
N GLY A 184 -2.33 6.70 -4.32
CA GLY A 184 -2.26 8.07 -3.82
C GLY A 184 -3.53 8.88 -4.11
N ARG A 185 -3.64 10.05 -3.48
CA ARG A 185 -4.80 10.95 -3.64
C ARG A 185 -5.08 11.31 -5.10
N CYS A 186 -4.06 11.69 -5.86
CA CYS A 186 -4.19 12.11 -7.25
C CYS A 186 -4.22 10.94 -8.23
N THR A 187 -3.76 9.74 -7.80
CA THR A 187 -3.60 8.59 -8.68
C THR A 187 -4.72 7.56 -8.58
N ARG A 188 -5.57 7.60 -7.53
CA ARG A 188 -6.69 6.65 -7.38
C ARG A 188 -7.89 7.01 -8.25
N VAL A 189 -8.35 6.05 -9.05
CA VAL A 189 -9.50 6.16 -9.94
C VAL A 189 -10.57 5.14 -9.54
N PRO A 190 -11.60 5.53 -8.79
CA PRO A 190 -12.72 4.65 -8.47
C PRO A 190 -13.56 4.36 -9.72
N VAL A 191 -13.89 3.08 -9.97
CA VAL A 191 -14.67 2.65 -11.13
C VAL A 191 -16.09 2.33 -10.67
N PHE A 192 -16.91 3.36 -10.49
CA PHE A 192 -18.30 3.22 -10.04
C PHE A 192 -19.21 2.60 -11.12
N SER A 193 -18.81 2.69 -12.40
CA SER A 193 -19.53 2.02 -13.49
C SER A 193 -19.50 0.50 -13.38
N ALA A 194 -18.51 -0.08 -12.73
CA ALA A 194 -18.41 -1.52 -12.48
C ALA A 194 -19.31 -1.99 -11.34
N ALA A 195 -19.79 -1.08 -10.49
CA ALA A 195 -20.72 -1.41 -9.42
C ALA A 195 -22.13 -1.67 -9.98
N LYS A 196 -22.78 -2.74 -9.56
CA LYS A 196 -24.02 -3.25 -10.15
C LYS A 196 -25.27 -2.42 -9.84
N ALA A 197 -25.17 -1.19 -9.43
CA ALA A 197 -26.31 -0.34 -9.12
C ALA A 197 -26.46 0.79 -10.15
N GLY A 198 -27.57 0.80 -10.81
CA GLY A 198 -28.23 1.82 -11.65
C GLY A 198 -27.47 3.04 -12.19
N ASN A 199 -28.13 3.84 -13.00
CA ASN A 199 -27.57 5.10 -13.50
C ASN A 199 -27.51 6.16 -12.39
N PHE A 200 -26.30 6.47 -11.93
CA PHE A 200 -26.06 7.59 -11.00
C PHE A 200 -25.97 8.92 -11.75
N PRO A 201 -26.54 10.00 -11.21
CA PRO A 201 -26.26 11.34 -11.70
C PRO A 201 -24.76 11.64 -11.62
N GLN A 202 -24.19 12.27 -12.66
CA GLN A 202 -22.76 12.60 -12.74
C GLN A 202 -22.27 13.39 -11.51
N THR A 203 -23.09 14.32 -11.00
CA THR A 203 -22.78 15.11 -9.79
C THR A 203 -22.56 14.23 -8.54
N GLN A 204 -23.27 13.11 -8.43
CA GLN A 204 -23.04 12.15 -7.33
C GLN A 204 -21.75 11.36 -7.53
N VAL A 205 -21.46 10.93 -8.77
CA VAL A 205 -20.21 10.26 -9.12
C VAL A 205 -19.01 11.16 -8.82
N ASP A 206 -19.09 12.45 -9.19
CA ASP A 206 -18.03 13.44 -8.89
C ASP A 206 -17.82 13.59 -7.39
N CYS A 207 -18.91 13.68 -6.62
CA CYS A 207 -18.86 13.79 -5.16
C CYS A 207 -18.22 12.53 -4.53
N LEU A 208 -18.65 11.34 -4.95
CA LEU A 208 -18.09 10.06 -4.48
C LEU A 208 -16.61 9.94 -4.82
N THR A 209 -16.22 10.29 -6.05
CA THR A 209 -14.83 10.29 -6.50
C THR A 209 -13.98 11.18 -5.61
N ARG A 210 -14.44 12.39 -5.32
CA ARG A 210 -13.77 13.32 -4.42
C ARG A 210 -13.64 12.74 -3.01
N LEU A 211 -14.71 12.18 -2.44
CA LEU A 211 -14.69 11.57 -1.11
C LEU A 211 -13.70 10.40 -1.02
N VAL A 212 -13.58 9.58 -2.05
CA VAL A 212 -12.58 8.50 -2.09
C VAL A 212 -11.17 9.09 -2.17
N ARG A 213 -10.95 10.12 -2.97
CA ARG A 213 -9.64 10.77 -3.14
C ARG A 213 -9.18 11.50 -1.89
N GLU A 214 -10.08 12.14 -1.17
CA GLU A 214 -9.79 12.95 0.02
C GLU A 214 -9.99 12.21 1.35
N ALA A 215 -10.28 10.90 1.31
CA ALA A 215 -10.68 10.13 2.49
C ALA A 215 -9.66 10.20 3.64
N ASP A 216 -8.36 10.15 3.33
CA ASP A 216 -7.31 10.20 4.35
C ASP A 216 -7.27 11.55 5.06
N GLU A 217 -7.42 12.64 4.30
CA GLU A 217 -7.49 14.01 4.86
C GLU A 217 -8.75 14.23 5.69
N ILE A 218 -9.90 13.73 5.21
CA ILE A 218 -11.17 13.85 5.92
C ILE A 218 -11.09 13.15 7.27
N ILE A 219 -10.56 11.92 7.29
CA ILE A 219 -10.39 11.14 8.53
C ILE A 219 -9.42 11.85 9.48
N CYS A 220 -8.29 12.34 8.96
CA CYS A 220 -7.30 13.05 9.74
C CYS A 220 -7.89 14.31 10.40
N LYS A 221 -8.66 15.10 9.65
CA LYS A 221 -9.37 16.28 10.17
C LYS A 221 -10.37 15.93 11.28
N VAL A 222 -11.17 14.88 11.08
CA VAL A 222 -12.15 14.43 12.09
C VAL A 222 -11.45 13.95 13.37
N LYS A 223 -10.23 13.40 13.25
CA LYS A 223 -9.37 13.04 14.37
C LYS A 223 -8.47 14.17 14.86
N SER A 224 -8.87 15.41 14.68
CA SER A 224 -8.16 16.63 15.15
C SER A 224 -6.72 16.72 14.62
N ASN A 225 -6.42 16.18 13.45
CA ASN A 225 -5.13 16.12 12.79
C ASN A 225 -4.03 15.39 13.61
N THR A 226 -4.42 14.52 14.52
CA THR A 226 -3.47 13.75 15.36
C THR A 226 -3.21 12.35 14.83
N GLU A 227 -4.18 11.77 14.12
CA GLU A 227 -4.12 10.37 13.68
C GLU A 227 -4.76 10.16 12.30
N GLN A 228 -4.34 9.08 11.64
CA GLN A 228 -4.96 8.59 10.41
C GLN A 228 -6.02 7.51 10.69
N GLY A 229 -6.58 6.93 9.62
CA GLY A 229 -7.57 5.87 9.68
C GLY A 229 -6.97 4.49 9.99
N HIS A 230 -6.18 4.36 11.05
CA HIS A 230 -5.40 3.14 11.36
C HIS A 230 -6.26 1.87 11.40
N LEU A 231 -7.47 1.95 11.97
CA LEU A 231 -8.38 0.78 12.09
C LEU A 231 -8.80 0.27 10.71
N SER A 232 -9.28 1.15 9.84
CA SER A 232 -9.74 0.77 8.51
C SER A 232 -8.59 0.37 7.59
N ILE A 233 -7.44 1.06 7.70
CA ILE A 233 -6.22 0.72 6.95
C ILE A 233 -5.69 -0.64 7.40
N GLY A 234 -5.53 -0.87 8.70
CA GLY A 234 -5.06 -2.14 9.25
C GLY A 234 -5.97 -3.32 8.89
N PHE A 235 -7.30 -3.12 9.01
CA PHE A 235 -8.28 -4.13 8.61
C PHE A 235 -8.18 -4.47 7.11
N SER A 236 -8.17 -3.47 6.23
CA SER A 236 -8.10 -3.70 4.78
C SER A 236 -6.78 -4.33 4.35
N THR A 237 -5.68 -3.96 5.02
CA THR A 237 -4.35 -4.55 4.84
C THR A 237 -4.36 -6.03 5.22
N ALA A 238 -4.87 -6.35 6.40
CA ALA A 238 -5.03 -7.74 6.83
C ALA A 238 -5.89 -8.54 5.85
N ARG A 239 -7.02 -7.99 5.40
CA ARG A 239 -7.89 -8.63 4.39
C ARG A 239 -7.13 -8.93 3.10
N CYS A 240 -6.28 -8.01 2.63
CA CYS A 240 -5.43 -8.23 1.47
C CYS A 240 -4.46 -9.40 1.69
N VAL A 241 -3.73 -9.43 2.81
CA VAL A 241 -2.79 -10.50 3.17
C VAL A 241 -3.52 -11.84 3.34
N ILE A 242 -4.69 -11.86 3.97
CA ILE A 242 -5.54 -13.06 4.10
C ILE A 242 -5.93 -13.61 2.73
N ASN A 243 -6.30 -12.74 1.78
CA ASN A 243 -6.62 -13.18 0.42
C ASN A 243 -5.39 -13.70 -0.32
N ILE A 244 -4.21 -13.13 -0.10
CA ILE A 244 -2.94 -13.68 -0.61
C ILE A 244 -2.72 -15.09 -0.07
N MET A 245 -2.84 -15.27 1.24
CA MET A 245 -2.65 -16.58 1.88
C MET A 245 -3.64 -17.64 1.39
N ARG A 246 -4.92 -17.25 1.22
CA ARG A 246 -5.94 -18.12 0.64
C ARG A 246 -5.59 -18.52 -0.79
N GLY A 247 -5.11 -17.57 -1.59
CA GLY A 247 -4.61 -17.84 -2.94
C GLY A 247 -3.52 -18.88 -2.97
N LEU A 248 -2.55 -18.75 -2.08
CA LEU A 248 -1.43 -19.68 -1.96
C LEU A 248 -1.85 -21.11 -1.51
N PHE A 249 -2.86 -21.20 -0.65
CA PHE A 249 -3.15 -22.43 0.08
C PHE A 249 -4.46 -23.10 -0.31
N GLU A 250 -5.53 -22.33 -0.55
CA GLU A 250 -6.88 -22.83 -0.80
C GLU A 250 -7.24 -22.81 -2.30
N GLY A 251 -6.52 -22.02 -3.10
CA GLY A 251 -6.76 -21.84 -4.53
C GLY A 251 -6.98 -20.38 -4.91
N PRO A 252 -7.10 -20.08 -6.21
CA PRO A 252 -7.12 -18.72 -6.70
C PRO A 252 -8.15 -17.82 -5.99
N THR A 253 -7.66 -16.70 -5.43
CA THR A 253 -8.48 -15.76 -4.64
C THR A 253 -8.43 -14.37 -5.26
N PHE A 254 -9.56 -13.70 -5.28
CA PHE A 254 -9.72 -12.37 -5.83
C PHE A 254 -9.33 -11.28 -4.81
N ILE A 255 -8.63 -10.25 -5.28
CA ILE A 255 -8.31 -9.02 -4.54
C ILE A 255 -8.85 -7.85 -5.33
N ASP A 256 -9.70 -7.03 -4.69
CA ASP A 256 -10.47 -5.94 -5.32
C ASP A 256 -9.59 -4.87 -5.97
N SER A 257 -8.40 -4.62 -5.43
CA SER A 257 -7.41 -3.70 -5.98
C SER A 257 -6.04 -3.92 -5.35
N ALA A 258 -5.01 -4.03 -6.19
CA ALA A 258 -3.60 -4.03 -5.79
C ALA A 258 -2.76 -3.38 -6.88
N LEU A 259 -1.73 -2.64 -6.49
CA LEU A 259 -0.75 -2.07 -7.40
C LEU A 259 0.25 -3.16 -7.80
N VAL A 260 0.32 -3.48 -9.09
CA VAL A 260 1.13 -4.59 -9.61
C VAL A 260 1.74 -4.25 -10.97
N GLU A 261 2.87 -4.89 -11.30
CA GLU A 261 3.37 -4.90 -12.67
C GLU A 261 2.49 -5.79 -13.53
N GLN A 262 1.96 -5.21 -14.62
CA GLN A 262 0.97 -5.84 -15.48
C GLN A 262 1.57 -6.97 -16.34
N GLY A 263 0.80 -8.01 -16.56
CA GLY A 263 1.19 -9.08 -17.49
C GLY A 263 1.29 -8.60 -18.93
N ASP A 264 0.32 -7.79 -19.33
CA ASP A 264 0.22 -7.15 -20.65
C ASP A 264 -0.21 -5.68 -20.46
N PRO A 265 0.74 -4.73 -20.54
CA PRO A 265 0.43 -3.31 -20.40
C PRO A 265 -0.61 -2.81 -21.40
N GLY A 266 -0.63 -3.36 -22.61
CA GLY A 266 -1.60 -2.98 -23.65
C GLY A 266 -3.04 -3.25 -23.23
N LYS A 267 -3.26 -4.27 -22.40
CA LYS A 267 -4.57 -4.59 -21.82
C LYS A 267 -4.89 -3.77 -20.58
N CYS A 268 -3.89 -3.17 -19.94
CA CYS A 268 -4.06 -2.31 -18.76
C CYS A 268 -3.84 -0.84 -19.10
N TYR A 269 -4.64 -0.31 -20.00
CA TYR A 269 -4.67 1.12 -20.36
C TYR A 269 -3.30 1.69 -20.80
N GLY A 270 -2.39 0.83 -21.28
CA GLY A 270 -1.02 1.19 -21.67
C GLY A 270 -0.04 1.35 -20.50
N MET A 271 -0.44 1.08 -19.26
CA MET A 271 0.42 1.26 -18.08
C MET A 271 1.14 -0.03 -17.71
N PRO A 272 2.50 -0.02 -17.57
CA PRO A 272 3.26 -1.20 -17.13
C PRO A 272 3.06 -1.53 -15.66
N VAL A 273 2.77 -0.55 -14.83
CA VAL A 273 2.41 -0.71 -13.41
C VAL A 273 1.11 0.03 -13.16
N CYS A 274 0.13 -0.65 -12.58
CA CYS A 274 -1.20 -0.10 -12.36
C CYS A 274 -1.89 -0.86 -11.23
N ALA A 275 -2.63 -0.14 -10.39
CA ALA A 275 -3.56 -0.77 -9.48
C ALA A 275 -4.76 -1.30 -10.27
N THR A 276 -5.05 -2.57 -10.12
CA THR A 276 -6.20 -3.26 -10.74
C THR A 276 -6.72 -4.35 -9.81
N PRO A 277 -7.94 -4.84 -10.00
CA PRO A 277 -8.34 -6.11 -9.42
C PRO A 277 -7.47 -7.24 -9.95
N ILE A 278 -7.06 -8.12 -9.06
CA ILE A 278 -6.18 -9.24 -9.39
C ILE A 278 -6.70 -10.56 -8.85
N THR A 279 -6.23 -11.65 -9.41
CA THR A 279 -6.36 -13.00 -8.84
C THR A 279 -4.98 -13.46 -8.39
N VAL A 280 -4.88 -13.87 -7.14
CA VAL A 280 -3.68 -14.45 -6.56
C VAL A 280 -3.89 -15.95 -6.41
N GLY A 281 -2.95 -16.74 -6.89
CA GLY A 281 -2.92 -18.19 -6.78
C GLY A 281 -1.63 -18.69 -6.20
N LYS A 282 -1.32 -19.95 -6.41
CA LYS A 282 -0.16 -20.65 -5.80
C LYS A 282 1.20 -20.00 -6.10
N ASN A 283 1.34 -19.33 -7.25
CA ASN A 283 2.59 -18.71 -7.66
C ASN A 283 2.59 -17.18 -7.47
N GLY A 284 1.64 -16.63 -6.74
CA GLY A 284 1.43 -15.19 -6.61
C GLY A 284 0.34 -14.66 -7.55
N VAL A 285 0.53 -13.48 -8.15
CA VAL A 285 -0.44 -12.88 -9.08
C VAL A 285 -0.52 -13.70 -10.37
N GLU A 286 -1.70 -14.25 -10.65
CA GLU A 286 -1.95 -15.13 -11.80
C GLU A 286 -2.95 -14.53 -12.80
N GLY A 287 -3.77 -13.57 -12.36
CA GLY A 287 -4.77 -12.93 -13.20
C GLY A 287 -4.94 -11.44 -12.93
N TYR A 288 -5.37 -10.72 -13.97
CA TYR A 288 -5.65 -9.29 -13.93
C TYR A 288 -7.07 -9.06 -14.46
N ALA A 289 -7.91 -8.40 -13.69
CA ALA A 289 -9.25 -8.01 -14.11
C ALA A 289 -9.28 -6.50 -14.39
N VAL A 290 -9.18 -6.13 -15.65
CA VAL A 290 -9.19 -4.73 -16.08
C VAL A 290 -10.64 -4.32 -16.37
N PRO A 291 -11.26 -3.43 -15.55
CA PRO A 291 -12.65 -3.04 -15.77
C PRO A 291 -12.82 -2.17 -17.02
N ASN A 292 -14.00 -2.27 -17.65
CA ASN A 292 -14.38 -1.32 -18.69
C ASN A 292 -14.70 0.04 -18.05
N LEU A 293 -14.22 1.12 -18.64
CA LEU A 293 -14.39 2.47 -18.15
C LEU A 293 -15.40 3.25 -18.99
N ASN A 294 -16.22 4.06 -18.33
CA ASN A 294 -17.00 5.09 -19.00
C ASN A 294 -16.13 6.32 -19.38
N GLU A 295 -16.70 7.28 -20.09
CA GLU A 295 -15.94 8.45 -20.59
C GLU A 295 -15.40 9.36 -19.47
N PHE A 296 -16.10 9.43 -18.33
CA PHE A 296 -15.64 10.17 -17.15
C PHE A 296 -14.42 9.47 -16.51
N GLU A 297 -14.52 8.17 -16.30
CA GLU A 297 -13.46 7.36 -15.70
C GLU A 297 -12.21 7.30 -16.59
N LYS A 298 -12.38 7.27 -17.92
CA LYS A 298 -11.27 7.37 -18.88
C LYS A 298 -10.52 8.70 -18.75
N ARG A 299 -11.25 9.83 -18.69
CA ARG A 299 -10.63 11.14 -18.49
C ARG A 299 -9.90 11.21 -17.17
N LEU A 300 -10.55 10.76 -16.09
CA LEU A 300 -9.95 10.73 -14.77
C LEU A 300 -8.67 9.88 -14.72
N LEU A 301 -8.64 8.77 -15.47
CA LEU A 301 -7.47 7.92 -15.61
C LEU A 301 -6.34 8.62 -16.36
N GLU A 302 -6.63 9.26 -17.50
CA GLU A 302 -5.61 10.00 -18.26
C GLU A 302 -4.99 11.12 -17.43
N ASP A 303 -5.80 11.87 -16.67
CA ASP A 303 -5.33 12.93 -15.75
C ASP A 303 -4.44 12.38 -14.63
N SER A 304 -4.63 11.12 -14.24
CA SER A 304 -3.92 10.49 -13.12
C SER A 304 -2.63 9.74 -13.51
N LYS A 305 -2.44 9.44 -14.79
CA LYS A 305 -1.30 8.63 -15.27
C LYS A 305 0.05 9.29 -15.02
N CYS A 306 0.18 10.57 -15.33
CA CYS A 306 1.44 11.30 -15.14
C CYS A 306 1.84 11.32 -13.66
N ASP A 307 0.90 11.59 -12.77
CA ASP A 307 1.15 11.61 -11.33
C ASP A 307 1.62 10.23 -10.83
N LEU A 308 0.99 9.15 -11.31
CA LEU A 308 1.43 7.80 -10.96
C LEU A 308 2.83 7.51 -11.47
N GLU A 309 3.14 7.87 -12.72
CA GLU A 309 4.45 7.62 -13.31
C GLU A 309 5.55 8.39 -12.58
N ASP A 310 5.31 9.64 -12.20
CA ASP A 310 6.23 10.44 -11.38
C ASP A 310 6.52 9.77 -10.03
N MET A 311 5.49 9.24 -9.36
CA MET A 311 5.65 8.56 -8.08
C MET A 311 6.40 7.22 -8.23
N LEU A 312 6.12 6.46 -9.28
CA LEU A 312 6.84 5.22 -9.59
C LEU A 312 8.32 5.50 -9.94
N ASN A 313 8.59 6.56 -10.71
CA ASN A 313 9.94 6.96 -11.07
C ASN A 313 10.72 7.42 -9.85
N LEU A 314 10.10 8.16 -8.94
CA LEU A 314 10.72 8.53 -7.66
C LEU A 314 11.21 7.30 -6.90
N GLY A 315 10.35 6.27 -6.75
CA GLY A 315 10.73 5.02 -6.09
C GLY A 315 11.86 4.28 -6.79
N ARG A 316 11.83 4.20 -8.12
CA ARG A 316 12.87 3.55 -8.93
C ARG A 316 14.24 4.22 -8.77
N CYS A 317 14.29 5.55 -8.75
CA CYS A 317 15.54 6.29 -8.63
C CYS A 317 16.28 5.98 -7.35
N TYR A 318 15.57 5.79 -6.24
CA TYR A 318 16.17 5.53 -4.94
C TYR A 318 16.49 4.05 -4.67
N ALA A 319 16.12 3.15 -5.55
CA ALA A 319 16.50 1.74 -5.44
C ALA A 319 17.97 1.46 -5.81
N VAL A 320 18.57 2.29 -6.68
CA VAL A 320 19.84 2.00 -7.38
C VAL A 320 21.09 2.28 -6.56
N GLY A 321 21.04 3.04 -5.45
CA GLY A 321 22.23 3.23 -4.63
C GLY A 321 22.26 4.44 -3.70
N ASP A 322 23.26 4.42 -2.83
CA ASP A 322 23.47 5.44 -1.79
C ASP A 322 23.93 6.80 -2.34
N GLU A 323 24.46 6.88 -3.56
CA GLU A 323 24.93 8.13 -4.16
C GLU A 323 23.81 9.18 -4.35
N TYR A 324 22.56 8.76 -4.49
CA TYR A 324 21.41 9.66 -4.56
C TYR A 324 20.94 10.16 -3.19
N TYR A 325 21.27 9.47 -2.11
CA TYR A 325 20.89 9.86 -0.75
C TYR A 325 21.69 11.04 -0.20
N LEU A 326 22.94 11.16 -0.61
CA LEU A 326 23.86 12.17 -0.10
C LEU A 326 23.66 13.55 -0.77
N HIS A 327 22.95 13.61 -1.89
CA HIS A 327 22.76 14.85 -2.64
C HIS A 327 21.29 15.00 -3.11
N PRO A 328 20.36 15.38 -2.21
CA PRO A 328 18.95 15.61 -2.58
C PRO A 328 18.77 16.74 -3.61
N GLN A 329 19.84 17.48 -3.93
CA GLN A 329 19.85 18.51 -4.99
C GLN A 329 20.31 17.99 -6.37
N LYS A 330 20.82 16.77 -6.47
CA LYS A 330 21.03 16.13 -7.77
C LYS A 330 19.70 15.50 -8.19
N THR A 331 18.93 16.25 -8.95
CA THR A 331 17.73 15.78 -9.62
C THR A 331 18.02 14.50 -10.37
N CYS A 332 17.22 13.45 -10.10
CA CYS A 332 17.16 12.32 -11.00
C CYS A 332 16.90 12.84 -12.43
N PRO A 333 17.65 12.40 -13.44
CA PRO A 333 17.46 12.88 -14.80
C PRO A 333 16.05 12.66 -15.36
N CYS A 334 15.23 11.86 -14.69
CA CYS A 334 13.85 11.55 -15.06
C CYS A 334 12.80 12.40 -14.33
N ILE A 335 13.18 13.31 -13.41
CA ILE A 335 12.23 14.15 -12.66
C ILE A 335 12.71 15.60 -12.70
N GLU A 336 11.98 16.46 -13.41
CA GLU A 336 12.08 17.91 -13.22
C GLU A 336 11.49 18.26 -11.85
N TRP A 337 12.35 18.62 -10.92
CA TRP A 337 11.94 19.05 -9.58
C TRP A 337 11.24 20.42 -9.71
N ARG A 338 9.94 20.45 -9.50
CA ARG A 338 9.18 21.70 -9.35
C ARG A 338 8.92 21.91 -7.87
N PRO A 339 9.53 22.92 -7.23
CA PRO A 339 9.19 23.24 -5.85
C PRO A 339 7.72 23.61 -5.75
N CYS A 340 7.04 23.10 -4.72
CA CYS A 340 5.65 23.45 -4.45
C CYS A 340 5.56 24.95 -4.17
N GLN A 341 4.87 25.70 -5.02
CA GLN A 341 4.68 27.16 -4.88
C GLN A 341 3.94 27.57 -3.59
N ILE A 342 3.32 26.63 -2.91
CA ILE A 342 2.56 26.85 -1.66
C ILE A 342 3.46 26.78 -0.42
N CYS A 343 4.63 26.13 -0.52
CA CYS A 343 5.55 25.91 0.60
C CYS A 343 6.75 26.87 0.64
N GLU A 344 6.75 27.95 -0.15
CA GLU A 344 7.75 28.99 0.06
C GLU A 344 7.54 29.64 1.44
N PRO A 345 8.58 29.66 2.32
CA PRO A 345 8.46 30.37 3.58
C PRO A 345 8.19 31.84 3.29
N LYS A 346 7.04 32.36 3.71
CA LYS A 346 6.74 33.78 3.64
C LYS A 346 7.92 34.51 4.28
N LYS A 347 8.69 35.24 3.47
CA LYS A 347 9.77 36.11 3.96
C LYS A 347 9.20 36.97 5.08
N ALA A 348 9.78 36.84 6.26
CA ALA A 348 9.42 37.65 7.40
C ALA A 348 9.48 39.12 7.00
N VAL A 349 8.32 39.78 7.00
CA VAL A 349 8.23 41.24 6.82
C VAL A 349 8.94 41.84 8.01
N LYS A 350 10.14 42.37 7.79
CA LYS A 350 10.81 43.20 8.78
C LYS A 350 9.92 44.44 8.98
N GLN A 351 9.21 44.50 10.10
CA GLN A 351 8.63 45.74 10.57
C GLN A 351 9.79 46.71 10.84
N LYS A 352 9.71 47.88 10.18
CA LYS A 352 10.52 49.08 10.50
C LYS A 352 9.93 49.80 11.69
#